data_8b6cb410e939c6b63d45fb1493ff79f3
#
_entry.id   8b6cb410e939c6b63d45fb1493ff79f3
#
_cell.length_a   1.000
_cell.length_b   1.000
_cell.length_c   1.000
_cell.angle_alpha   90.00
_cell.angle_beta   90.00
_cell.angle_gamma   90.00
#
_symmetry.space_group_name_H-M   'P 1'
#
loop_
_entity.id
_entity.type
_entity.pdbx_description
1 polymer ?
#
loop_
_entity_poly.entity_id
_entity_poly.type
_entity_poly.pdbx_seq_one_letter_code
_entity_poly.pdbx_strand_id
1 'polypeptide(L)'
;KKYTKKEINNFLIFYEFLLLGLTSFGGPIAHIAYFRENFVIKKKWFDEKTFIDIVSFSNFLPGPSSSQVGMCIGYLKKGTFGSFLAWLGFTLPSAIIMIMFAFGYFYFNEYISSGFLQGIKAVVVIIVFQAIVGMSKQYLNDYKKYRLYLTTKGKLFKQTMENILNS
;
A
#
# COMPACT_ATOMS: atom_id res chain seq x y z
N LYS A 1 18.11 -25.73 6.48
CA LYS A 1 19.07 -24.93 5.66
C LYS A 1 19.09 -23.52 6.24
N LYS A 2 20.20 -23.15 6.90
CA LYS A 2 20.46 -21.79 7.41
C LYS A 2 20.49 -20.84 6.21
N TYR A 3 19.46 -20.02 6.07
CA TYR A 3 19.54 -18.89 5.13
C TYR A 3 20.57 -17.90 5.67
N THR A 4 21.63 -17.68 4.92
CA THR A 4 22.62 -16.64 5.20
C THR A 4 21.91 -15.32 5.32
N LYS A 5 21.85 -14.78 6.52
CA LYS A 5 21.34 -13.46 6.86
C LYS A 5 22.32 -12.46 6.27
N LYS A 6 22.15 -12.15 4.96
CA LYS A 6 22.88 -11.04 4.35
C LYS A 6 22.54 -9.82 5.21
N GLU A 7 23.52 -9.23 5.82
CA GLU A 7 23.29 -8.07 6.70
C GLU A 7 22.58 -6.99 5.90
N ILE A 8 21.30 -6.78 6.25
CA ILE A 8 20.48 -5.75 5.60
C ILE A 8 20.98 -4.44 6.14
N ASN A 9 21.72 -3.70 5.33
CA ASN A 9 22.18 -2.36 5.66
C ASN A 9 21.05 -1.34 5.42
N ASN A 10 21.06 -0.23 6.17
CA ASN A 10 20.13 0.87 6.00
C ASN A 10 20.11 1.42 4.56
N PHE A 11 21.28 1.52 3.94
CA PHE A 11 21.42 1.93 2.55
C PHE A 11 20.72 0.95 1.58
N LEU A 12 20.77 -0.35 1.87
CA LEU A 12 20.08 -1.35 1.03
C LEU A 12 18.56 -1.18 1.09
N ILE A 13 18.00 -0.89 2.26
CA ILE A 13 16.56 -0.63 2.40
C ILE A 13 16.17 0.57 1.55
N PHE A 14 16.87 1.69 1.73
CA PHE A 14 16.62 2.91 0.95
C PHE A 14 16.69 2.66 -0.56
N TYR A 15 17.76 2.00 -1.03
CA TYR A 15 17.99 1.73 -2.44
C TYR A 15 16.91 0.83 -3.06
N GLU A 16 16.47 -0.22 -2.35
CA GLU A 16 15.42 -1.11 -2.83
C GLU A 16 14.09 -0.40 -2.97
N PHE A 17 13.74 0.43 -1.99
CA PHE A 17 12.51 1.22 -2.05
C PHE A 17 12.59 2.35 -3.07
N LEU A 18 13.77 2.92 -3.31
CA LEU A 18 14.01 3.88 -4.39
C LEU A 18 13.77 3.24 -5.76
N LEU A 19 14.31 2.06 -6.00
CA LEU A 19 14.07 1.32 -7.24
C LEU A 19 12.58 0.98 -7.42
N LEU A 20 11.92 0.55 -6.34
CA LEU A 20 10.49 0.27 -6.38
C LEU A 20 9.67 1.54 -6.62
N GLY A 21 10.04 2.67 -6.05
CA GLY A 21 9.40 3.96 -6.31
C GLY A 21 9.53 4.43 -7.76
N LEU A 22 10.63 4.07 -8.44
CA LEU A 22 10.85 4.38 -9.85
C LEU A 22 10.12 3.42 -10.81
N THR A 23 9.97 2.16 -10.42
CA THR A 23 9.53 1.09 -11.34
C THR A 23 8.10 0.61 -11.09
N SER A 24 7.52 0.89 -9.92
CA SER A 24 6.19 0.38 -9.57
C SER A 24 5.08 1.31 -10.07
N PHE A 25 4.42 0.90 -11.14
CA PHE A 25 3.24 1.58 -11.68
C PHE A 25 1.97 0.76 -11.42
N GLY A 26 0.81 1.41 -11.34
CA GLY A 26 -0.48 0.72 -11.29
C GLY A 26 -1.22 0.79 -9.95
N GLY A 27 -0.78 1.66 -9.03
CA GLY A 27 -1.47 1.93 -7.77
C GLY A 27 -1.23 0.91 -6.66
N PRO A 28 -1.94 1.00 -5.51
CA PRO A 28 -1.63 0.27 -4.29
C PRO A 28 -1.58 -1.24 -4.44
N ILE A 29 -2.48 -1.82 -5.22
CA ILE A 29 -2.54 -3.29 -5.44
C ILE A 29 -1.30 -3.76 -6.21
N ALA A 30 -0.91 -3.04 -7.26
CA ALA A 30 0.30 -3.35 -8.01
C ALA A 30 1.56 -3.18 -7.15
N HIS A 31 1.64 -2.11 -6.34
CA HIS A 31 2.75 -1.90 -5.42
C HIS A 31 2.93 -3.07 -4.44
N ILE A 32 1.84 -3.58 -3.86
CA ILE A 32 1.90 -4.74 -2.97
C ILE A 32 2.40 -5.99 -3.73
N ALA A 33 1.99 -6.18 -4.98
CA ALA A 33 2.50 -7.28 -5.80
C ALA A 33 4.01 -7.14 -6.08
N TYR A 34 4.51 -5.94 -6.39
CA TYR A 34 5.94 -5.67 -6.55
C TYR A 34 6.73 -5.90 -5.24
N PHE A 35 6.18 -5.49 -4.11
CA PHE A 35 6.80 -5.74 -2.80
C PHE A 35 6.91 -7.24 -2.50
N ARG A 36 5.84 -8.00 -2.78
CA ARG A 36 5.85 -9.46 -2.63
C ARG A 36 6.93 -10.09 -3.52
N GLU A 37 6.95 -9.74 -4.80
CA GLU A 37 7.94 -10.25 -5.75
C GLU A 37 9.37 -9.95 -5.29
N ASN A 38 9.64 -8.72 -4.85
CA ASN A 38 10.97 -8.31 -4.45
C ASN A 38 11.40 -8.89 -3.10
N PHE A 39 10.56 -8.77 -2.06
CA PHE A 39 10.97 -9.07 -0.69
C PHE A 39 10.67 -10.50 -0.24
N VAL A 40 9.69 -11.18 -0.85
CA VAL A 40 9.37 -12.57 -0.53
C VAL A 40 10.03 -13.51 -1.52
N ILE A 41 9.80 -13.33 -2.83
CA ILE A 41 10.24 -14.27 -3.86
C ILE A 41 11.74 -14.11 -4.15
N LYS A 42 12.19 -12.92 -4.53
CA LYS A 42 13.59 -12.67 -4.98
C LYS A 42 14.57 -12.61 -3.82
N LYS A 43 14.31 -11.77 -2.83
CA LYS A 43 15.25 -11.49 -1.73
C LYS A 43 15.05 -12.36 -0.50
N LYS A 44 13.86 -13.00 -0.37
CA LYS A 44 13.52 -13.85 0.75
C LYS A 44 13.75 -13.18 2.12
N TRP A 45 13.40 -11.88 2.19
CA TRP A 45 13.45 -11.13 3.43
C TRP A 45 12.39 -11.60 4.41
N PHE A 46 11.24 -12.04 3.90
CA PHE A 46 10.10 -12.55 4.65
C PHE A 46 9.59 -13.83 4.02
N ASP A 47 8.95 -14.66 4.81
CA ASP A 47 8.09 -15.73 4.33
C ASP A 47 6.71 -15.18 3.93
N GLU A 48 5.96 -15.96 3.17
CA GLU A 48 4.66 -15.58 2.64
C GLU A 48 3.67 -15.18 3.75
N LYS A 49 3.68 -15.97 4.86
CA LYS A 49 2.78 -15.71 5.99
C LYS A 49 3.04 -14.35 6.62
N THR A 50 4.28 -14.05 6.95
CA THR A 50 4.66 -12.73 7.52
C THR A 50 4.28 -11.58 6.59
N PHE A 51 4.47 -11.76 5.27
CA PHE A 51 4.09 -10.73 4.31
C PHE A 51 2.57 -10.49 4.27
N ILE A 52 1.77 -11.56 4.30
CA ILE A 52 0.30 -11.45 4.37
C ILE A 52 -0.14 -10.76 5.67
N ASP A 53 0.51 -11.06 6.80
CA ASP A 53 0.23 -10.40 8.08
C ASP A 53 0.53 -8.89 8.02
N ILE A 54 1.65 -8.49 7.39
CA ILE A 54 1.99 -7.07 7.17
C ILE A 54 0.92 -6.38 6.33
N VAL A 55 0.51 -6.98 5.21
CA VAL A 55 -0.51 -6.41 4.31
C VAL A 55 -1.85 -6.30 5.04
N SER A 56 -2.24 -7.33 5.78
CA SER A 56 -3.48 -7.34 6.55
C SER A 56 -3.48 -6.23 7.61
N PHE A 57 -2.40 -6.10 8.38
CA PHE A 57 -2.24 -5.04 9.37
C PHE A 57 -2.33 -3.64 8.73
N SER A 58 -1.63 -3.43 7.62
CA SER A 58 -1.65 -2.15 6.90
C SER A 58 -3.05 -1.78 6.37
N ASN A 59 -3.87 -2.76 6.01
CA ASN A 59 -5.23 -2.51 5.54
C ASN A 59 -6.21 -2.10 6.67
N PHE A 60 -5.87 -2.34 7.95
CA PHE A 60 -6.65 -1.85 9.09
C PHE A 60 -6.37 -0.38 9.42
N LEU A 61 -5.22 0.14 9.00
CA LEU A 61 -4.85 1.52 9.28
C LEU A 61 -5.45 2.45 8.21
N PRO A 62 -5.97 3.62 8.62
CA PRO A 62 -6.41 4.61 7.65
C PRO A 62 -5.21 5.18 6.88
N GLY A 63 -5.32 5.25 5.54
CA GLY A 63 -4.27 5.83 4.69
C GLY A 63 -3.85 4.95 3.51
N PRO A 64 -2.83 5.37 2.75
CA PRO A 64 -2.37 4.66 1.57
C PRO A 64 -1.66 3.35 1.96
N SER A 65 -2.34 2.22 1.76
CA SER A 65 -1.89 0.89 2.19
C SER A 65 -0.50 0.50 1.66
N SER A 66 -0.15 0.89 0.43
CA SER A 66 1.17 0.57 -0.13
C SER A 66 2.32 1.23 0.64
N SER A 67 2.20 2.50 1.01
CA SER A 67 3.20 3.19 1.83
C SER A 67 3.31 2.58 3.22
N GLN A 68 2.18 2.21 3.83
CA GLN A 68 2.14 1.57 5.13
C GLN A 68 2.81 0.19 5.10
N VAL A 69 2.55 -0.63 4.08
CA VAL A 69 3.24 -1.91 3.88
C VAL A 69 4.74 -1.70 3.75
N GLY A 70 5.18 -0.72 2.94
CA GLY A 70 6.58 -0.38 2.79
C GLY A 70 7.25 0.03 4.11
N MET A 71 6.59 0.88 4.89
CA MET A 71 7.05 1.31 6.21
C MET A 71 7.15 0.14 7.19
N CYS A 72 6.15 -0.77 7.22
CA CYS A 72 6.19 -1.97 8.05
C CYS A 72 7.35 -2.90 7.66
N ILE A 73 7.60 -3.10 6.37
CA ILE A 73 8.76 -3.87 5.88
C ILE A 73 10.07 -3.27 6.39
N GLY A 74 10.23 -1.95 6.24
CA GLY A 74 11.41 -1.22 6.74
C GLY A 74 11.57 -1.34 8.25
N TYR A 75 10.47 -1.20 9.00
CA TYR A 75 10.45 -1.31 10.46
C TYR A 75 10.89 -2.69 10.94
N LEU A 76 10.34 -3.75 10.38
CA LEU A 76 10.68 -5.13 10.76
C LEU A 76 12.15 -5.48 10.46
N LYS A 77 12.81 -4.77 9.56
CA LYS A 77 14.23 -5.02 9.22
C LYS A 77 15.20 -4.16 10.03
N LYS A 78 14.91 -2.90 10.25
CA LYS A 78 15.83 -1.94 10.90
C LYS A 78 15.14 -0.96 11.86
N GLY A 79 13.97 -1.31 12.38
CA GLY A 79 13.24 -0.46 13.32
C GLY A 79 12.76 0.85 12.71
N THR A 80 12.56 1.86 13.53
CA THR A 80 12.00 3.15 13.13
C THR A 80 12.79 3.82 12.01
N PHE A 81 14.11 3.74 12.06
CA PHE A 81 14.97 4.32 11.03
C PHE A 81 14.82 3.59 9.68
N GLY A 82 14.69 2.26 9.70
CA GLY A 82 14.38 1.47 8.50
C GLY A 82 13.03 1.81 7.89
N SER A 83 12.03 2.06 8.72
CA SER A 83 10.70 2.52 8.28
C SER A 83 10.77 3.86 7.56
N PHE A 84 11.50 4.82 8.15
CA PHE A 84 11.70 6.14 7.55
C PHE A 84 12.43 6.06 6.20
N LEU A 85 13.48 5.25 6.10
CA LEU A 85 14.24 5.07 4.86
C LEU A 85 13.40 4.38 3.76
N ALA A 86 12.56 3.42 4.13
CA ALA A 86 11.65 2.77 3.20
C ALA A 86 10.64 3.77 2.63
N TRP A 87 10.02 4.57 3.50
CA TRP A 87 9.10 5.62 3.08
C TRP A 87 9.78 6.68 2.21
N LEU A 88 10.94 7.18 2.62
CA LEU A 88 11.70 8.18 1.90
C LEU A 88 12.10 7.66 0.51
N GLY A 89 12.69 6.47 0.44
CA GLY A 89 13.11 5.87 -0.83
C GLY A 89 11.95 5.68 -1.80
N PHE A 90 10.80 5.21 -1.32
CA PHE A 90 9.63 4.98 -2.16
C PHE A 90 8.96 6.28 -2.65
N THR A 91 8.97 7.33 -1.84
CA THR A 91 8.29 8.60 -2.14
C THR A 91 9.17 9.57 -2.93
N LEU A 92 10.49 9.51 -2.73
CA LEU A 92 11.44 10.49 -3.26
C LEU A 92 11.40 10.61 -4.80
N PRO A 93 11.30 9.52 -5.59
CA PRO A 93 11.23 9.65 -7.05
C PRO A 93 10.04 10.47 -7.52
N SER A 94 8.86 10.23 -6.97
CA SER A 94 7.65 10.98 -7.34
C SER A 94 7.72 12.44 -6.90
N ALA A 95 8.29 12.71 -5.72
CA ALA A 95 8.50 14.08 -5.23
C ALA A 95 9.46 14.86 -6.14
N ILE A 96 10.57 14.25 -6.56
CA ILE A 96 11.52 14.88 -7.49
C ILE A 96 10.85 15.19 -8.83
N ILE A 97 10.12 14.25 -9.40
CA ILE A 97 9.40 14.44 -10.67
C ILE A 97 8.40 15.60 -10.55
N MET A 98 7.65 15.68 -9.44
CA MET A 98 6.71 16.77 -9.21
C MET A 98 7.40 18.13 -9.08
N ILE A 99 8.54 18.17 -8.37
CA ILE A 99 9.34 19.40 -8.26
C ILE A 99 9.88 19.84 -9.63
N MET A 100 10.44 18.90 -10.39
CA MET A 100 10.93 19.19 -11.76
C MET A 100 9.80 19.70 -12.66
N PHE A 101 8.62 19.10 -12.55
CA PHE A 101 7.45 19.57 -13.30
C PHE A 101 7.04 21.00 -12.90
N ALA A 102 7.04 21.31 -11.60
CA ALA A 102 6.71 22.66 -11.11
C ALA A 102 7.70 23.71 -11.61
N PHE A 103 9.01 23.42 -11.56
CA PHE A 103 10.04 24.30 -12.11
C PHE A 103 9.91 24.42 -13.63
N GLY A 104 9.72 23.33 -14.35
CA GLY A 104 9.51 23.35 -15.80
C GLY A 104 8.31 24.22 -16.17
N TYR A 105 7.20 24.10 -15.44
CA TYR A 105 6.04 24.95 -15.63
C TYR A 105 6.36 26.43 -15.44
N PHE A 106 7.13 26.77 -14.40
CA PHE A 106 7.50 28.17 -14.13
C PHE A 106 8.33 28.80 -15.26
N TYR A 107 9.27 28.03 -15.84
CA TYR A 107 10.11 28.52 -16.94
C TYR A 107 9.41 28.54 -18.30
N PHE A 108 8.47 27.63 -18.54
CA PHE A 108 7.80 27.48 -19.84
C PHE A 108 6.35 27.97 -19.83
N ASN A 109 5.96 28.76 -18.84
CA ASN A 109 4.59 29.24 -18.65
C ASN A 109 4.02 29.96 -19.89
N GLU A 110 4.84 30.74 -20.61
CA GLU A 110 4.44 31.44 -21.83
C GLU A 110 4.10 30.50 -23.00
N TYR A 111 4.67 29.31 -23.01
CA TYR A 111 4.48 28.30 -24.07
C TYR A 111 3.38 27.28 -23.72
N ILE A 112 2.98 27.21 -22.46
CA ILE A 112 1.98 26.27 -22.01
C ILE A 112 0.60 26.89 -22.14
N SER A 113 -0.20 26.38 -23.09
CA SER A 113 -1.58 26.79 -23.27
C SER A 113 -2.39 26.62 -21.98
N SER A 114 -3.22 27.63 -21.67
CA SER A 114 -4.18 27.59 -20.56
C SER A 114 -5.09 26.35 -20.60
N GLY A 115 -5.39 25.86 -21.81
CA GLY A 115 -6.16 24.63 -22.02
C GLY A 115 -5.47 23.36 -21.52
N PHE A 116 -4.14 23.28 -21.60
CA PHE A 116 -3.38 22.14 -21.07
C PHE A 116 -3.51 22.03 -19.55
N LEU A 117 -3.43 23.15 -18.83
CA LEU A 117 -3.60 23.19 -17.39
C LEU A 117 -5.03 22.83 -16.95
N GLN A 118 -6.03 23.31 -17.69
CA GLN A 118 -7.43 22.94 -17.43
C GLN A 118 -7.64 21.45 -17.64
N GLY A 119 -7.03 20.86 -18.66
CA GLY A 119 -7.04 19.42 -18.90
C GLY A 119 -6.45 18.63 -17.74
N ILE A 120 -5.27 19.01 -17.24
CA ILE A 120 -4.64 18.35 -16.06
C ILE A 120 -5.53 18.47 -14.83
N LYS A 121 -6.12 19.65 -14.55
CA LYS A 121 -7.04 19.83 -13.42
C LYS A 121 -8.25 18.91 -13.52
N ALA A 122 -8.85 18.75 -14.70
CA ALA A 122 -9.97 17.85 -14.92
C ALA A 122 -9.58 16.39 -14.65
N VAL A 123 -8.41 15.95 -15.12
CA VAL A 123 -7.89 14.59 -14.87
C VAL A 123 -7.68 14.34 -13.37
N VAL A 124 -7.12 15.33 -12.63
CA VAL A 124 -6.92 15.20 -11.18
C VAL A 124 -8.26 15.02 -10.46
N VAL A 125 -9.30 15.79 -10.82
CA VAL A 125 -10.64 15.63 -10.23
C VAL A 125 -11.19 14.22 -10.47
N ILE A 126 -11.04 13.68 -11.68
CA ILE A 126 -11.50 12.33 -12.03
C ILE A 126 -10.74 11.28 -11.20
N ILE A 127 -9.42 11.40 -11.06
CA ILE A 127 -8.60 10.47 -10.27
C ILE A 127 -8.99 10.50 -8.79
N VAL A 128 -9.19 11.69 -8.21
CA VAL A 128 -9.63 11.83 -6.81
C VAL A 128 -11.02 11.22 -6.61
N PHE A 129 -11.95 11.49 -7.53
CA PHE A 129 -13.29 10.90 -7.50
C PHE A 129 -13.22 9.37 -7.57
N GLN A 130 -12.42 8.82 -8.48
CA GLN A 130 -12.21 7.37 -8.60
C GLN A 130 -11.61 6.76 -7.32
N ALA A 131 -10.67 7.46 -6.68
CA ALA A 131 -10.10 7.02 -5.40
C ALA A 131 -11.16 6.98 -4.29
N ILE A 132 -12.00 8.01 -4.18
CA ILE A 132 -13.09 8.06 -3.19
C ILE A 132 -14.09 6.91 -3.43
N VAL A 133 -14.51 6.69 -4.68
CA VAL A 133 -15.42 5.58 -5.04
C VAL A 133 -14.78 4.23 -4.74
N GLY A 134 -13.49 4.07 -5.02
CA GLY A 134 -12.73 2.85 -4.73
C GLY A 134 -12.70 2.54 -3.22
N MET A 135 -12.35 3.53 -2.40
CA MET A 135 -12.36 3.40 -0.94
C MET A 135 -13.76 3.11 -0.41
N SER A 136 -14.78 3.82 -0.87
CA SER A 136 -16.18 3.60 -0.47
C SER A 136 -16.62 2.17 -0.76
N LYS A 137 -16.33 1.63 -1.94
CA LYS A 137 -16.65 0.23 -2.28
C LYS A 137 -15.92 -0.77 -1.39
N GLN A 138 -14.67 -0.54 -1.06
CA GLN A 138 -13.89 -1.39 -0.16
C GLN A 138 -14.52 -1.43 1.24
N TYR A 139 -14.82 -0.28 1.84
CA TYR A 139 -15.49 -0.19 3.15
C TYR A 139 -16.87 -0.86 3.16
N LEU A 140 -17.65 -0.67 2.11
CA LEU A 140 -18.98 -1.29 2.00
C LEU A 140 -18.91 -2.81 1.87
N ASN A 141 -17.91 -3.34 1.15
CA ASN A 141 -17.71 -4.78 1.03
C ASN A 141 -17.25 -5.41 2.35
N ASP A 142 -16.34 -4.75 3.07
CA ASP A 142 -15.87 -5.21 4.38
C ASP A 142 -17.00 -5.18 5.40
N TYR A 143 -17.85 -4.13 5.39
CA TYR A 143 -19.02 -4.05 6.25
C TYR A 143 -20.05 -5.15 5.95
N LYS A 144 -20.31 -5.45 4.68
CA LYS A 144 -21.20 -6.55 4.28
C LYS A 144 -20.66 -7.91 4.72
N LYS A 145 -19.38 -8.15 4.55
CA LYS A 145 -18.70 -9.38 4.98
C LYS A 145 -18.75 -9.57 6.49
N TYR A 146 -18.50 -8.49 7.25
CA TYR A 146 -18.60 -8.49 8.71
C TYR A 146 -20.02 -8.78 9.19
N ARG A 147 -21.03 -8.13 8.58
CA ARG A 147 -22.43 -8.36 8.89
C ARG A 147 -22.87 -9.80 8.60
N LEU A 148 -22.43 -10.36 7.45
CA LEU A 148 -22.69 -11.75 7.10
C LEU A 148 -22.07 -12.71 8.13
N TYR A 149 -20.83 -12.47 8.53
CA TYR A 149 -20.14 -13.25 9.56
C TYR A 149 -20.89 -13.25 10.90
N LEU A 150 -21.34 -12.09 11.37
CA LEU A 150 -22.11 -11.97 12.60
C LEU A 150 -23.46 -12.70 12.52
N THR A 151 -24.14 -12.60 11.37
CA THR A 151 -25.41 -13.29 11.14
C THR A 151 -25.23 -14.81 11.15
N THR A 152 -24.17 -15.31 10.53
CA THR A 152 -23.86 -16.75 10.47
C THR A 152 -23.50 -17.27 11.87
N LYS A 153 -22.67 -16.56 12.63
CA LYS A 153 -22.36 -16.93 14.03
C LYS A 153 -23.59 -16.90 14.93
N GLY A 154 -24.45 -15.90 14.77
CA GLY A 154 -25.70 -15.82 15.52
C GLY A 154 -26.64 -16.99 15.23
N LYS A 155 -26.77 -17.42 13.98
CA LYS A 155 -27.57 -18.61 13.60
C LYS A 155 -26.97 -19.89 14.18
N LEU A 156 -25.65 -20.06 14.11
CA LEU A 156 -24.97 -21.23 14.67
C LEU A 156 -25.15 -21.31 16.19
N PHE A 157 -25.01 -20.19 16.88
CA PHE A 157 -25.22 -20.11 18.33
C PHE A 157 -26.66 -20.49 18.71
N LYS A 158 -27.68 -19.97 17.99
CA LYS A 158 -29.08 -20.30 18.21
C LYS A 158 -29.34 -21.80 18.03
N GLN A 159 -28.82 -22.40 16.97
CA GLN A 159 -28.97 -23.84 16.69
C GLN A 159 -28.31 -24.71 17.75
N THR A 160 -27.14 -24.31 18.26
CA THR A 160 -26.47 -25.01 19.36
C THR A 160 -27.29 -24.95 20.65
N MET A 161 -27.87 -23.80 20.97
CA MET A 161 -28.72 -23.65 22.15
C MET A 161 -30.02 -24.47 22.06
N GLU A 162 -30.65 -24.50 20.88
CA GLU A 162 -31.85 -25.35 20.64
C GLU A 162 -31.53 -26.82 20.81
N ASN A 163 -30.38 -27.30 20.33
CA ASN A 163 -29.94 -28.69 20.50
C ASN A 163 -29.69 -29.07 21.98
N ILE A 164 -29.15 -28.13 22.77
CA ILE A 164 -28.90 -28.35 24.19
C ILE A 164 -30.22 -28.38 25.01
N LEU A 165 -31.19 -27.55 24.63
CA LEU A 165 -32.47 -27.50 25.33
C LEU A 165 -33.41 -28.69 25.01
N ASN A 166 -33.18 -29.37 23.87
CA ASN A 166 -33.97 -30.51 23.42
C ASN A 166 -33.30 -31.86 23.74
N SER A 167 -32.13 -31.86 24.39
CA SER A 167 -31.40 -33.05 24.90
C SER A 167 -31.68 -33.26 26.37
#